data_3cb2a63d448bd6e42e1c2ea07b299f06
#
_entry.id   3cb2a63d448bd6e42e1c2ea07b299f06
#
_cell.length_a   1.000
_cell.length_b   1.000
_cell.length_c   1.000
_cell.angle_alpha   90.00
_cell.angle_beta   90.00
_cell.angle_gamma   90.00
#
_symmetry.space_group_name_H-M   'P 1'
#
loop_
_entity.id
_entity.type
_entity.pdbx_description
1 polymer ?
#
loop_
_entity_poly.entity_id
_entity_poly.type
_entity_poly.pdbx_seq_one_letter_code
_entity_poly.pdbx_strand_id
1 'polypeptide(L)'
;KAYLEKYNGFHFSVGLDIFPLDFIAPTKEDDDFQCELIKIVNDVAQFGREVNAMDTEATKEILDIFEEHIQKVEQLCGINIDRNKDIVQQMNVLIDRLSSLYTEEESEYITIMAIWVDNRSYKLPKEYYQKSIRLPFENIDIPVPYAYDSILKKKYGDYMKLVHTWDSHNYPFYIRQVDILKTDTGLELWGYHDTYVDYKNYKKLISDRRNINCIRKQMSKNNGVKKVVFMPYKASLWYMMDGLWNEYNKKQDVEVKVVPVPYYYKNYDGNAEEYIDTDSYPDYINIISYKEYDYKEDMPDEIIIQNPYDGNNMAGTVHPDYYAKTLALYTDKLTYIPYFKTDEIDENDMRAYRSMYAYVTMPGVIYADEVIVQSEAMKELYVKKLTDFFGDESKEEWNLKIQGYGYK
;
A
#
# COMPACT_ATOMS: atom_id res chain seq x y z
N LYS A 1 7.86 -18.57 -20.91
CA LYS A 1 7.39 -17.31 -21.51
C LYS A 1 6.48 -17.58 -22.70
N ALA A 2 6.97 -18.16 -23.82
CA ALA A 2 6.17 -18.41 -25.03
C ALA A 2 4.89 -19.22 -24.78
N TYR A 3 4.90 -20.18 -23.84
CA TYR A 3 3.72 -20.94 -23.46
C TYR A 3 2.69 -20.06 -22.73
N LEU A 4 3.14 -19.24 -21.78
CA LEU A 4 2.27 -18.32 -21.03
C LEU A 4 1.73 -17.19 -21.90
N GLU A 5 2.53 -16.67 -22.84
CA GLU A 5 2.09 -15.68 -23.83
C GLU A 5 1.03 -16.24 -24.78
N LYS A 6 1.12 -17.52 -25.13
CA LYS A 6 0.14 -18.22 -25.97
C LYS A 6 -1.21 -18.39 -25.27
N TYR A 7 -1.19 -18.61 -23.96
CA TYR A 7 -2.37 -18.80 -23.14
C TYR A 7 -2.63 -17.54 -22.33
N ASN A 8 -3.53 -16.68 -22.81
CA ASN A 8 -4.12 -15.55 -22.09
C ASN A 8 -3.28 -14.30 -21.91
N GLY A 9 -2.33 -14.02 -22.80
CA GLY A 9 -1.56 -12.78 -22.71
C GLY A 9 -0.86 -12.59 -21.37
N PHE A 10 -0.37 -13.67 -20.78
CA PHE A 10 0.42 -13.62 -19.56
C PHE A 10 1.68 -12.82 -19.82
N HIS A 11 1.75 -11.61 -19.32
CA HIS A 11 2.91 -10.72 -19.47
C HIS A 11 4.07 -11.07 -18.53
N PHE A 12 3.81 -11.90 -17.53
CA PHE A 12 4.79 -12.27 -16.51
C PHE A 12 5.18 -13.73 -16.62
N SER A 13 6.45 -13.97 -16.80
CA SER A 13 7.07 -15.27 -16.57
C SER A 13 7.56 -15.32 -15.14
N VAL A 14 7.46 -16.49 -14.50
CA VAL A 14 8.25 -16.76 -13.31
C VAL A 14 9.71 -16.56 -13.69
N GLY A 15 10.38 -15.64 -13.04
CA GLY A 15 11.77 -15.26 -13.29
C GLY A 15 12.58 -15.28 -12.00
N LEU A 16 13.89 -15.32 -12.17
CA LEU A 16 14.82 -15.04 -11.10
C LEU A 16 15.24 -13.58 -11.24
N ASP A 17 15.06 -12.79 -10.20
CA ASP A 17 15.61 -11.46 -10.13
C ASP A 17 17.12 -11.56 -9.93
N ILE A 18 17.88 -10.92 -10.81
CA ILE A 18 19.33 -10.84 -10.71
C ILE A 18 19.69 -9.40 -10.35
N PHE A 19 20.17 -9.22 -9.14
CA PHE A 19 20.66 -7.94 -8.65
C PHE A 19 22.19 -7.91 -8.78
N PRO A 20 22.76 -6.96 -9.54
CA PRO A 20 24.20 -6.77 -9.55
C PRO A 20 24.65 -6.30 -8.17
N LEU A 21 25.85 -6.72 -7.77
CA LEU A 21 26.54 -6.25 -6.58
C LEU A 21 27.70 -5.41 -7.01
N ASP A 22 27.69 -4.15 -6.61
CA ASP A 22 28.70 -3.16 -6.97
C ASP A 22 29.57 -2.84 -5.75
N PHE A 23 30.81 -2.43 -6.00
CA PHE A 23 31.73 -2.00 -4.98
C PHE A 23 31.41 -0.58 -4.53
N ILE A 24 31.36 -0.38 -3.21
CA ILE A 24 31.13 0.94 -2.60
C ILE A 24 32.43 1.76 -2.67
N ALA A 25 32.31 3.05 -2.93
CA ALA A 25 33.44 3.97 -2.92
C ALA A 25 34.24 3.90 -1.60
N PRO A 26 35.58 4.04 -1.67
CA PRO A 26 36.44 3.88 -0.49
C PRO A 26 36.30 4.98 0.54
N THR A 27 35.94 6.20 0.15
CA THR A 27 35.71 7.33 1.05
C THR A 27 34.25 7.74 1.06
N LYS A 28 33.85 8.40 2.14
CA LYS A 28 32.47 8.92 2.25
C LYS A 28 32.18 9.99 1.21
N GLU A 29 33.15 10.85 0.93
CA GLU A 29 33.02 11.91 -0.07
C GLU A 29 32.81 11.34 -1.47
N ASP A 30 33.56 10.33 -1.84
CA ASP A 30 33.42 9.66 -3.14
C ASP A 30 32.10 8.90 -3.23
N ASP A 31 31.66 8.23 -2.15
CA ASP A 31 30.37 7.54 -2.09
C ASP A 31 29.19 8.52 -2.21
N ASP A 32 29.25 9.63 -1.47
CA ASP A 32 28.22 10.67 -1.55
C ASP A 32 28.14 11.25 -2.98
N PHE A 33 29.30 11.51 -3.60
CA PHE A 33 29.38 12.03 -4.96
C PHE A 33 28.85 11.03 -6.02
N GLN A 34 29.29 9.76 -5.95
CA GLN A 34 28.81 8.71 -6.84
C GLN A 34 27.28 8.58 -6.77
N CYS A 35 26.75 8.52 -5.57
CA CYS A 35 25.32 8.34 -5.36
C CYS A 35 24.50 9.56 -5.79
N GLU A 36 25.03 10.77 -5.62
CA GLU A 36 24.38 11.98 -6.12
C GLU A 36 24.31 11.98 -7.65
N LEU A 37 25.41 11.60 -8.34
CA LEU A 37 25.40 11.46 -9.79
C LEU A 37 24.38 10.41 -10.27
N ILE A 38 24.33 9.26 -9.61
CA ILE A 38 23.35 8.22 -9.94
C ILE A 38 21.92 8.73 -9.79
N LYS A 39 21.61 9.47 -8.73
CA LYS A 39 20.30 10.09 -8.53
C LYS A 39 19.94 11.05 -9.65
N ILE A 40 20.83 11.98 -9.97
CA ILE A 40 20.62 12.95 -11.06
C ILE A 40 20.32 12.23 -12.38
N VAL A 41 21.11 11.22 -12.73
CA VAL A 41 20.91 10.47 -14.00
C VAL A 41 19.60 9.67 -13.95
N ASN A 42 19.25 9.09 -12.79
CA ASN A 42 17.99 8.37 -12.65
C ASN A 42 16.76 9.29 -12.77
N ASP A 43 16.84 10.49 -12.21
CA ASP A 43 15.76 11.50 -12.34
C ASP A 43 15.55 11.89 -13.80
N VAL A 44 16.63 12.05 -14.58
CA VAL A 44 16.53 12.30 -16.04
C VAL A 44 15.95 11.10 -16.78
N ALA A 45 16.35 9.87 -16.41
CA ALA A 45 15.77 8.67 -16.99
C ALA A 45 14.26 8.55 -16.67
N GLN A 46 13.87 8.89 -15.44
CA GLN A 46 12.47 8.88 -15.02
C GLN A 46 11.66 9.93 -15.78
N PHE A 47 12.17 11.15 -15.88
CA PHE A 47 11.53 12.20 -16.65
C PHE A 47 11.36 11.80 -18.13
N GLY A 48 12.37 11.17 -18.72
CA GLY A 48 12.28 10.64 -20.08
C GLY A 48 11.21 9.56 -20.26
N ARG A 49 11.01 8.68 -19.25
CA ARG A 49 9.90 7.70 -19.25
C ARG A 49 8.54 8.39 -19.19
N GLU A 50 8.42 9.43 -18.41
CA GLU A 50 7.18 10.22 -18.27
C GLU A 50 6.85 10.92 -19.59
N VAL A 51 7.83 11.57 -20.23
CA VAL A 51 7.67 12.18 -21.56
C VAL A 51 7.25 11.15 -22.61
N ASN A 52 7.89 9.97 -22.62
CA ASN A 52 7.57 8.89 -23.56
C ASN A 52 6.19 8.24 -23.31
N ALA A 53 5.64 8.37 -22.12
CA ALA A 53 4.35 7.80 -21.71
C ALA A 53 3.17 8.79 -21.86
N MET A 54 3.42 10.02 -22.34
CA MET A 54 2.35 10.99 -22.57
C MET A 54 1.50 10.55 -23.77
N ASP A 55 0.19 10.49 -23.58
CA ASP A 55 -0.78 10.19 -24.65
C ASP A 55 -0.93 11.32 -25.68
N THR A 56 -0.44 12.52 -25.33
CA THR A 56 -0.40 13.71 -26.20
C THR A 56 1.06 14.07 -26.49
N GLU A 57 1.31 14.71 -27.64
CA GLU A 57 2.65 15.26 -27.91
C GLU A 57 3.07 16.19 -26.76
N ALA A 58 4.26 15.92 -26.20
CA ALA A 58 4.86 16.75 -25.18
C ALA A 58 4.98 18.21 -25.68
N THR A 59 4.62 19.15 -24.83
CA THR A 59 4.74 20.57 -25.20
C THR A 59 6.20 20.95 -25.40
N LYS A 60 6.45 21.98 -26.21
CA LYS A 60 7.80 22.48 -26.44
C LYS A 60 8.51 22.83 -25.12
N GLU A 61 7.79 23.37 -24.18
CA GLU A 61 8.32 23.72 -22.85
C GLU A 61 8.81 22.51 -22.07
N ILE A 62 8.07 21.40 -22.08
CA ILE A 62 8.48 20.13 -21.44
C ILE A 62 9.73 19.58 -22.11
N LEU A 63 9.80 19.62 -23.43
CA LEU A 63 10.98 19.15 -24.19
C LEU A 63 12.21 20.02 -23.95
N ASP A 64 12.04 21.34 -23.84
CA ASP A 64 13.14 22.26 -23.52
C ASP A 64 13.68 22.01 -22.11
N ILE A 65 12.82 21.79 -21.10
CA ILE A 65 13.20 21.41 -19.74
C ILE A 65 13.93 20.04 -19.75
N PHE A 66 13.43 19.06 -20.48
CA PHE A 66 14.07 17.75 -20.57
C PHE A 66 15.48 17.87 -21.19
N GLU A 67 15.63 18.66 -22.24
CA GLU A 67 16.93 18.93 -22.86
C GLU A 67 17.93 19.60 -21.89
N GLU A 68 17.48 20.56 -21.07
CA GLU A 68 18.31 21.18 -20.04
C GLU A 68 18.83 20.15 -19.02
N HIS A 69 17.99 19.18 -18.62
CA HIS A 69 18.39 18.11 -17.70
C HIS A 69 19.41 17.16 -18.34
N ILE A 70 19.25 16.84 -19.63
CA ILE A 70 20.22 16.03 -20.36
C ILE A 70 21.57 16.74 -20.45
N GLN A 71 21.57 18.04 -20.80
CA GLN A 71 22.80 18.85 -20.87
C GLN A 71 23.51 18.93 -19.53
N LYS A 72 22.77 19.00 -18.43
CA LYS A 72 23.33 18.96 -17.08
C LYS A 72 24.06 17.64 -16.81
N VAL A 73 23.48 16.50 -17.22
CA VAL A 73 24.13 15.18 -17.09
C VAL A 73 25.39 15.12 -17.95
N GLU A 74 25.35 15.60 -19.20
CA GLU A 74 26.50 15.66 -20.09
C GLU A 74 27.65 16.46 -19.47
N GLN A 75 27.34 17.61 -18.88
CA GLN A 75 28.31 18.48 -18.22
C GLN A 75 28.93 17.82 -16.97
N LEU A 76 28.08 17.20 -16.11
CA LEU A 76 28.54 16.59 -14.86
C LEU A 76 29.35 15.31 -15.10
N CYS A 77 28.96 14.50 -16.07
CA CYS A 77 29.60 13.22 -16.37
C CYS A 77 30.67 13.30 -17.45
N GLY A 78 30.87 14.45 -18.13
CA GLY A 78 31.85 14.63 -19.20
C GLY A 78 31.57 13.75 -20.42
N ILE A 79 30.31 13.48 -20.73
CA ILE A 79 29.86 12.59 -21.82
C ILE A 79 29.02 13.35 -22.83
N ASN A 80 28.69 12.69 -23.92
CA ASN A 80 27.75 13.19 -24.92
C ASN A 80 26.62 12.17 -25.12
N ILE A 81 25.38 12.62 -25.07
CA ILE A 81 24.18 11.80 -25.23
C ILE A 81 23.63 11.97 -26.65
N ASP A 82 23.49 10.88 -27.37
CA ASP A 82 23.00 10.88 -28.75
C ASP A 82 21.47 11.08 -28.78
N ARG A 83 21.01 12.26 -29.20
CA ARG A 83 19.58 12.63 -29.29
C ARG A 83 18.81 11.80 -30.35
N ASN A 84 19.50 11.07 -31.23
CA ASN A 84 18.87 10.21 -32.24
C ASN A 84 18.60 8.79 -31.71
N LYS A 85 19.02 8.46 -30.50
CA LYS A 85 18.80 7.18 -29.83
C LYS A 85 17.93 7.33 -28.62
N ASP A 86 17.45 6.21 -28.12
CA ASP A 86 16.68 6.17 -26.87
C ASP A 86 17.50 6.76 -25.71
N ILE A 87 17.08 7.92 -25.25
CA ILE A 87 17.75 8.67 -24.17
C ILE A 87 17.61 7.92 -22.84
N VAL A 88 16.43 7.34 -22.55
CA VAL A 88 16.20 6.58 -21.33
C VAL A 88 17.14 5.37 -21.25
N GLN A 89 17.34 4.67 -22.36
CA GLN A 89 18.28 3.55 -22.44
C GLN A 89 19.72 4.02 -22.19
N GLN A 90 20.12 5.15 -22.78
CA GLN A 90 21.46 5.72 -22.55
C GLN A 90 21.67 6.12 -21.10
N MET A 91 20.66 6.71 -20.43
CA MET A 91 20.72 7.02 -19.00
C MET A 91 20.85 5.74 -18.16
N ASN A 92 20.08 4.69 -18.47
CA ASN A 92 20.20 3.42 -17.76
C ASN A 92 21.59 2.78 -17.90
N VAL A 93 22.20 2.86 -19.07
CA VAL A 93 23.59 2.41 -19.29
C VAL A 93 24.59 3.28 -18.51
N LEU A 94 24.32 4.57 -18.40
CA LEU A 94 25.16 5.46 -17.60
C LEU A 94 25.04 5.16 -16.10
N ILE A 95 23.83 4.90 -15.60
CA ILE A 95 23.61 4.47 -14.22
C ILE A 95 24.41 3.20 -13.91
N ASP A 96 24.38 2.21 -14.79
CA ASP A 96 25.13 0.96 -14.64
C ASP A 96 26.66 1.21 -14.58
N ARG A 97 27.17 2.09 -15.43
CA ARG A 97 28.59 2.50 -15.41
C ARG A 97 28.98 3.27 -14.16
N LEU A 98 28.11 4.16 -13.68
CA LEU A 98 28.33 4.89 -12.45
C LEU A 98 28.27 3.97 -11.23
N SER A 99 27.38 2.96 -11.26
CA SER A 99 27.27 1.96 -10.20
C SER A 99 28.52 1.09 -10.10
N SER A 100 29.11 0.74 -11.23
CA SER A 100 30.33 -0.09 -11.33
C SER A 100 31.64 0.71 -11.39
N LEU A 101 31.67 1.93 -10.83
CA LEU A 101 32.82 2.83 -10.95
C LEU A 101 34.04 2.35 -10.17
N TYR A 102 33.85 1.67 -9.05
CA TYR A 102 34.91 1.18 -8.19
C TYR A 102 35.16 -0.32 -8.36
N THR A 103 36.38 -0.73 -8.08
CA THR A 103 36.85 -2.10 -8.25
C THR A 103 37.05 -2.84 -6.91
N GLU A 104 37.32 -4.16 -6.98
CA GLU A 104 37.59 -4.98 -5.81
C GLU A 104 38.83 -4.50 -5.01
N GLU A 105 39.82 -3.95 -5.68
CA GLU A 105 41.04 -3.46 -5.04
C GLU A 105 40.81 -2.16 -4.25
N GLU A 106 39.81 -1.37 -4.65
CA GLU A 106 39.52 -0.05 -4.07
C GLU A 106 38.50 -0.12 -2.94
N SER A 107 37.72 -1.19 -2.83
CA SER A 107 36.63 -1.28 -1.86
C SER A 107 36.72 -2.48 -0.93
N GLU A 108 36.28 -2.30 0.30
CA GLU A 108 36.10 -3.37 1.31
C GLU A 108 34.66 -3.93 1.32
N TYR A 109 33.72 -3.23 0.71
CA TYR A 109 32.30 -3.55 0.79
C TYR A 109 31.65 -3.58 -0.58
N ILE A 110 30.61 -4.42 -0.69
CA ILE A 110 29.73 -4.48 -1.83
C ILE A 110 28.28 -4.25 -1.41
N THR A 111 27.47 -3.81 -2.34
CA THR A 111 26.06 -3.53 -2.13
C THR A 111 25.24 -3.72 -3.40
N ILE A 112 23.91 -3.72 -3.29
CA ILE A 112 23.02 -3.47 -4.41
C ILE A 112 22.92 -1.95 -4.56
N MET A 113 23.61 -1.37 -5.55
CA MET A 113 23.74 0.08 -5.70
C MET A 113 22.39 0.79 -5.80
N ALA A 114 21.42 0.19 -6.48
CA ALA A 114 20.07 0.73 -6.59
C ALA A 114 19.37 0.93 -5.22
N ILE A 115 19.71 0.13 -4.22
CA ILE A 115 19.21 0.29 -2.84
C ILE A 115 20.12 1.26 -2.07
N TRP A 116 21.42 1.15 -2.27
CA TRP A 116 22.42 1.93 -1.55
C TRP A 116 22.30 3.43 -1.77
N VAL A 117 21.98 3.84 -2.98
CA VAL A 117 21.78 5.25 -3.35
C VAL A 117 20.78 5.95 -2.42
N ASP A 118 19.72 5.26 -2.02
CA ASP A 118 18.68 5.82 -1.16
C ASP A 118 18.82 5.43 0.31
N ASN A 119 19.40 4.25 0.58
CA ASN A 119 19.52 3.73 1.94
C ASN A 119 20.92 3.12 2.16
N ARG A 120 21.77 3.85 2.87
CA ARG A 120 23.15 3.46 3.20
C ARG A 120 23.26 2.34 4.25
N SER A 121 22.20 1.62 4.55
CA SER A 121 22.19 0.62 5.63
C SER A 121 22.64 -0.77 5.19
N TYR A 122 22.50 -1.10 3.90
CA TYR A 122 22.76 -2.43 3.38
C TYR A 122 24.09 -2.52 2.64
N LYS A 123 25.12 -2.99 3.31
CA LYS A 123 26.40 -3.34 2.71
C LYS A 123 26.92 -4.65 3.28
N LEU A 124 27.68 -5.37 2.49
CA LEU A 124 28.27 -6.66 2.82
C LEU A 124 29.79 -6.59 2.62
N PRO A 125 30.59 -7.25 3.48
CA PRO A 125 32.02 -7.45 3.21
C PRO A 125 32.20 -8.19 1.88
N LYS A 126 33.12 -7.74 1.03
CA LYS A 126 33.38 -8.37 -0.27
C LYS A 126 33.80 -9.84 -0.16
N GLU A 127 34.46 -10.20 0.96
CA GLU A 127 34.92 -11.58 1.23
C GLU A 127 33.76 -12.58 1.25
N TYR A 128 32.54 -12.15 1.54
CA TYR A 128 31.39 -13.06 1.62
C TYR A 128 31.09 -13.75 0.29
N TYR A 129 31.52 -13.15 -0.83
CA TYR A 129 31.31 -13.66 -2.18
C TYR A 129 32.53 -14.24 -2.85
N GLN A 130 33.73 -14.18 -2.22
CA GLN A 130 34.98 -14.68 -2.82
C GLN A 130 34.98 -16.19 -3.06
N LYS A 131 34.17 -16.95 -2.32
CA LYS A 131 34.08 -18.40 -2.45
C LYS A 131 32.63 -18.82 -2.58
N SER A 132 32.38 -19.83 -3.38
CA SER A 132 31.08 -20.48 -3.46
C SER A 132 31.16 -21.91 -2.91
N ILE A 133 30.06 -22.35 -2.32
CA ILE A 133 29.82 -23.74 -1.93
C ILE A 133 28.55 -24.21 -2.64
N ARG A 134 28.38 -25.53 -2.73
CA ARG A 134 27.15 -26.11 -3.30
C ARG A 134 26.24 -26.57 -2.18
N LEU A 135 24.98 -26.16 -2.25
CA LEU A 135 23.93 -26.60 -1.32
C LEU A 135 22.83 -27.32 -2.10
N PRO A 136 22.20 -28.33 -1.50
CA PRO A 136 21.07 -29.02 -2.10
C PRO A 136 19.89 -28.06 -2.23
N PHE A 137 19.24 -28.06 -3.38
CA PHE A 137 18.02 -27.32 -3.68
C PHE A 137 17.11 -28.20 -4.51
N GLU A 138 16.00 -28.65 -3.92
CA GLU A 138 15.11 -29.65 -4.51
C GLU A 138 15.87 -30.90 -4.98
N ASN A 139 15.95 -31.13 -6.28
CA ASN A 139 16.61 -32.27 -6.90
C ASN A 139 17.98 -31.93 -7.53
N ILE A 140 18.52 -30.76 -7.26
CA ILE A 140 19.82 -30.27 -7.76
C ILE A 140 20.65 -29.66 -6.64
N ASP A 141 21.95 -29.47 -6.91
CA ASP A 141 22.83 -28.65 -6.07
C ASP A 141 23.08 -27.32 -6.75
N ILE A 142 22.90 -26.21 -6.02
CA ILE A 142 23.14 -24.86 -6.51
C ILE A 142 24.39 -24.24 -5.86
N PRO A 143 25.17 -23.44 -6.61
CA PRO A 143 26.25 -22.66 -6.04
C PRO A 143 25.69 -21.49 -5.25
N VAL A 144 26.16 -21.30 -4.02
CA VAL A 144 25.83 -20.15 -3.17
C VAL A 144 27.12 -19.56 -2.58
N PRO A 145 27.13 -18.27 -2.19
CA PRO A 145 28.27 -17.72 -1.46
C PRO A 145 28.54 -18.52 -0.19
N TYR A 146 29.80 -18.74 0.15
CA TYR A 146 30.14 -19.51 1.36
C TYR A 146 29.59 -18.90 2.65
N ALA A 147 29.45 -17.55 2.67
CA ALA A 147 28.89 -16.80 3.79
C ALA A 147 27.37 -16.57 3.69
N TYR A 148 26.65 -17.44 2.94
CA TYR A 148 25.21 -17.29 2.68
C TYR A 148 24.39 -17.05 3.94
N ASP A 149 24.68 -17.71 5.05
CA ASP A 149 23.97 -17.54 6.31
C ASP A 149 24.10 -16.10 6.85
N SER A 150 25.32 -15.55 6.82
CA SER A 150 25.56 -14.15 7.24
C SER A 150 24.88 -13.15 6.33
N ILE A 151 24.86 -13.42 5.02
CA ILE A 151 24.18 -12.60 4.00
C ILE A 151 22.66 -12.59 4.27
N LEU A 152 22.07 -13.76 4.45
CA LEU A 152 20.64 -13.91 4.70
C LEU A 152 20.22 -13.27 6.03
N LYS A 153 21.01 -13.46 7.09
CA LYS A 153 20.78 -12.82 8.39
C LYS A 153 20.85 -11.31 8.31
N LYS A 154 21.81 -10.77 7.56
CA LYS A 154 21.93 -9.33 7.36
C LYS A 154 20.73 -8.74 6.61
N LYS A 155 20.18 -9.47 5.64
CA LYS A 155 19.07 -9.01 4.80
C LYS A 155 17.71 -9.24 5.44
N TYR A 156 17.50 -10.39 6.08
CA TYR A 156 16.18 -10.88 6.51
C TYR A 156 16.08 -11.17 8.01
N GLY A 157 17.15 -10.94 8.80
CA GLY A 157 17.18 -11.33 10.21
C GLY A 157 17.13 -12.84 10.40
N ASP A 158 16.20 -13.33 11.21
CA ASP A 158 15.95 -14.77 11.37
C ASP A 158 15.17 -15.32 10.16
N TYR A 159 15.87 -15.49 9.05
CA TYR A 159 15.28 -15.93 7.79
C TYR A 159 14.72 -17.37 7.80
N MET A 160 15.04 -18.18 8.84
CA MET A 160 14.46 -19.52 9.02
C MET A 160 13.07 -19.45 9.68
N LYS A 161 12.69 -18.32 10.25
CA LYS A 161 11.36 -18.12 10.82
C LYS A 161 10.35 -17.97 9.71
N LEU A 162 9.37 -18.85 9.65
CA LEU A 162 8.23 -18.73 8.74
C LEU A 162 7.43 -17.45 9.07
N VAL A 163 7.33 -16.58 8.08
CA VAL A 163 6.53 -15.35 8.16
C VAL A 163 5.26 -15.57 7.35
N HIS A 164 4.11 -15.42 7.98
CA HIS A 164 2.80 -15.60 7.33
C HIS A 164 2.25 -14.31 6.72
N THR A 165 2.94 -13.19 6.90
CA THR A 165 2.56 -11.89 6.30
C THR A 165 3.29 -11.72 4.99
N TRP A 166 2.53 -11.66 3.90
CA TRP A 166 3.07 -11.37 2.58
C TRP A 166 3.22 -9.86 2.41
N ASP A 167 4.41 -9.47 2.02
CA ASP A 167 4.75 -8.09 1.73
C ASP A 167 4.64 -7.82 0.24
N SER A 168 3.90 -6.77 -0.12
CA SER A 168 3.91 -5.96 -1.34
C SER A 168 4.01 -6.61 -2.73
N HIS A 169 4.29 -7.88 -2.86
CA HIS A 169 4.31 -8.56 -4.14
C HIS A 169 3.08 -9.45 -4.30
N ASN A 170 2.14 -9.05 -5.14
CA ASN A 170 1.10 -9.93 -5.67
C ASN A 170 1.75 -10.97 -6.61
N TYR A 171 2.72 -11.69 -6.08
CA TYR A 171 3.46 -12.70 -6.81
C TYR A 171 2.73 -14.04 -6.69
N PRO A 172 2.66 -14.80 -7.76
CA PRO A 172 3.24 -14.58 -9.06
C PRO A 172 2.30 -13.97 -10.10
N PHE A 173 1.02 -13.68 -9.77
CA PHE A 173 0.00 -13.35 -10.75
C PHE A 173 -0.88 -12.20 -10.28
N TYR A 174 -1.28 -11.32 -11.22
CA TYR A 174 -2.31 -10.31 -10.99
C TYR A 174 -3.70 -10.97 -10.89
N ILE A 175 -4.66 -10.28 -10.27
CA ILE A 175 -6.04 -10.75 -10.03
C ILE A 175 -6.65 -11.36 -11.29
N ARG A 176 -6.65 -10.63 -12.39
CA ARG A 176 -7.21 -11.09 -13.66
C ARG A 176 -6.53 -12.35 -14.19
N GLN A 177 -5.23 -12.49 -13.99
CA GLN A 177 -4.46 -13.65 -14.42
C GLN A 177 -4.72 -14.86 -13.53
N VAL A 178 -4.98 -14.65 -12.25
CA VAL A 178 -5.42 -15.71 -11.32
C VAL A 178 -6.78 -16.26 -11.72
N ASP A 179 -7.74 -15.39 -12.04
CA ASP A 179 -9.07 -15.79 -12.48
C ASP A 179 -9.02 -16.56 -13.80
N ILE A 180 -8.22 -16.10 -14.76
CA ILE A 180 -7.99 -16.80 -16.03
C ILE A 180 -7.37 -18.17 -15.78
N LEU A 181 -6.34 -18.25 -14.94
CA LEU A 181 -5.68 -19.50 -14.61
C LEU A 181 -6.65 -20.49 -13.95
N LYS A 182 -7.44 -20.02 -12.98
CA LYS A 182 -8.47 -20.82 -12.32
C LYS A 182 -9.53 -21.34 -13.31
N THR A 183 -10.00 -20.46 -14.19
CA THR A 183 -11.01 -20.79 -15.20
C THR A 183 -10.49 -21.82 -16.20
N ASP A 184 -9.27 -21.66 -16.70
CA ASP A 184 -8.71 -22.48 -17.76
C ASP A 184 -8.10 -23.80 -17.26
N THR A 185 -7.62 -23.84 -16.02
CA THR A 185 -6.87 -24.99 -15.48
C THR A 185 -7.48 -25.61 -14.25
N GLY A 186 -8.43 -24.94 -13.59
CA GLY A 186 -9.00 -25.36 -12.31
C GLY A 186 -8.03 -25.22 -11.12
N LEU A 187 -6.85 -24.64 -11.33
CA LEU A 187 -5.85 -24.47 -10.27
C LEU A 187 -6.24 -23.32 -9.35
N GLU A 188 -6.30 -23.58 -8.05
CA GLU A 188 -6.40 -22.55 -7.03
C GLU A 188 -4.99 -22.16 -6.57
N LEU A 189 -4.64 -20.88 -6.74
CA LEU A 189 -3.36 -20.37 -6.25
C LEU A 189 -3.46 -20.06 -4.76
N TRP A 190 -2.60 -20.67 -3.99
CA TRP A 190 -2.51 -20.46 -2.55
C TRP A 190 -2.00 -19.03 -2.23
N GLY A 191 -2.68 -18.36 -1.30
CA GLY A 191 -2.22 -17.09 -0.73
C GLY A 191 -2.73 -15.84 -1.43
N TYR A 192 -3.54 -15.95 -2.49
CA TYR A 192 -4.21 -14.81 -3.08
C TYR A 192 -5.53 -14.54 -2.34
N HIS A 193 -5.58 -13.46 -1.56
CA HIS A 193 -6.81 -12.96 -0.96
C HIS A 193 -7.37 -11.82 -1.81
N ASP A 194 -8.32 -12.12 -2.65
CA ASP A 194 -9.18 -11.13 -3.25
C ASP A 194 -10.16 -10.63 -2.18
N THR A 195 -9.86 -9.44 -1.66
CA THR A 195 -10.66 -8.81 -0.61
C THR A 195 -12.13 -8.63 -1.05
N TYR A 196 -12.38 -8.46 -2.34
CA TYR A 196 -13.73 -8.30 -2.86
C TYR A 196 -14.48 -9.64 -2.97
N VAL A 197 -13.81 -10.72 -3.37
CA VAL A 197 -14.40 -12.07 -3.33
C VAL A 197 -14.68 -12.46 -1.89
N ASP A 198 -13.76 -12.22 -0.98
CA ASP A 198 -13.97 -12.38 0.46
C ASP A 198 -15.18 -11.58 0.94
N TYR A 199 -15.31 -10.33 0.55
CA TYR A 199 -16.45 -9.49 0.87
C TYR A 199 -17.78 -10.06 0.32
N LYS A 200 -17.83 -10.45 -0.96
CA LYS A 200 -19.02 -11.06 -1.56
C LYS A 200 -19.48 -12.29 -0.77
N ASN A 201 -18.54 -13.16 -0.41
CA ASN A 201 -18.80 -14.33 0.41
C ASN A 201 -19.25 -13.96 1.84
N TYR A 202 -18.62 -12.94 2.41
CA TYR A 202 -18.88 -12.47 3.76
C TYR A 202 -20.15 -11.65 3.88
N LYS A 203 -20.62 -11.03 2.80
CA LYS A 203 -21.83 -10.19 2.74
C LYS A 203 -23.07 -10.94 3.24
N LYS A 204 -23.17 -12.21 2.91
CA LYS A 204 -24.25 -13.07 3.44
C LYS A 204 -24.17 -13.22 4.95
N LEU A 205 -22.97 -13.47 5.49
CA LEU A 205 -22.76 -13.58 6.94
C LEU A 205 -23.10 -12.29 7.65
N ILE A 206 -22.72 -11.12 7.08
CA ILE A 206 -23.09 -9.80 7.62
C ILE A 206 -24.62 -9.68 7.65
N SER A 207 -25.32 -9.99 6.56
CA SER A 207 -26.78 -9.91 6.48
C SER A 207 -27.45 -10.84 7.48
N ASP A 208 -27.04 -12.09 7.57
CA ASP A 208 -27.57 -13.08 8.50
C ASP A 208 -27.37 -12.63 9.96
N ARG A 209 -26.21 -12.08 10.27
CA ARG A 209 -25.88 -11.56 11.61
C ARG A 209 -26.72 -10.33 11.97
N ARG A 210 -26.90 -9.39 11.03
CA ARG A 210 -27.73 -8.20 11.20
C ARG A 210 -29.20 -8.57 11.45
N ASN A 211 -29.71 -9.58 10.76
CA ASN A 211 -31.06 -10.09 11.02
C ASN A 211 -31.20 -10.62 12.46
N ILE A 212 -30.22 -11.36 12.97
CA ILE A 212 -30.20 -11.82 14.35
C ILE A 212 -30.13 -10.63 15.33
N ASN A 213 -29.29 -9.64 15.07
CA ASN A 213 -29.16 -8.46 15.90
C ASN A 213 -30.47 -7.64 15.91
N CYS A 214 -31.15 -7.51 14.78
CA CYS A 214 -32.46 -6.86 14.70
C CYS A 214 -33.49 -7.55 15.60
N ILE A 215 -33.56 -8.88 15.58
CA ILE A 215 -34.45 -9.65 16.46
C ILE A 215 -34.10 -9.40 17.94
N ARG A 216 -32.81 -9.40 18.32
CA ARG A 216 -32.34 -9.13 19.68
C ARG A 216 -32.73 -7.72 20.14
N LYS A 217 -32.54 -6.71 19.26
CA LYS A 217 -32.94 -5.31 19.54
C LYS A 217 -34.44 -5.19 19.80
N GLN A 218 -35.28 -5.85 19.01
CA GLN A 218 -36.72 -5.86 19.20
C GLN A 218 -37.12 -6.50 20.53
N MET A 219 -36.43 -7.55 20.96
CA MET A 219 -36.67 -8.22 22.23
C MET A 219 -36.23 -7.36 23.45
N SER A 220 -35.22 -6.53 23.30
CA SER A 220 -34.65 -5.71 24.37
C SER A 220 -35.43 -4.43 24.67
N LYS A 221 -36.59 -4.19 24.03
CA LYS A 221 -37.45 -2.98 24.22
C LYS A 221 -36.63 -1.69 24.09
N ASN A 222 -35.84 -1.56 23.01
CA ASN A 222 -35.11 -0.33 22.76
C ASN A 222 -36.09 0.84 22.61
N ASN A 223 -35.86 1.95 23.30
CA ASN A 223 -36.80 3.08 23.40
C ASN A 223 -36.91 3.93 22.12
N GLY A 224 -36.53 3.40 20.95
CA GLY A 224 -36.57 4.10 19.68
C GLY A 224 -35.46 5.13 19.46
N VAL A 225 -34.48 5.20 20.34
CA VAL A 225 -33.29 6.07 20.22
C VAL A 225 -32.25 5.39 19.34
N LYS A 226 -31.85 6.06 18.29
CA LYS A 226 -30.77 5.58 17.41
C LYS A 226 -29.42 5.69 18.12
N LYS A 227 -28.65 4.60 18.13
CA LYS A 227 -27.31 4.57 18.73
C LYS A 227 -26.24 4.72 17.64
N VAL A 228 -25.42 5.76 17.73
CA VAL A 228 -24.33 6.05 16.79
C VAL A 228 -23.01 6.09 17.56
N VAL A 229 -22.03 5.32 17.10
CA VAL A 229 -20.73 5.19 17.77
C VAL A 229 -19.62 5.61 16.83
N PHE A 230 -18.88 6.63 17.22
CA PHE A 230 -17.66 7.07 16.54
C PHE A 230 -16.48 6.31 17.13
N MET A 231 -15.71 5.65 16.28
CA MET A 231 -14.52 4.88 16.64
C MET A 231 -13.25 5.46 15.98
N PRO A 232 -12.81 6.66 16.41
CA PRO A 232 -11.56 7.23 15.93
C PRO A 232 -10.37 6.45 16.49
N TYR A 233 -9.23 6.45 15.77
CA TYR A 233 -8.01 5.81 16.28
C TYR A 233 -6.92 6.81 16.68
N LYS A 234 -7.00 8.07 16.20
CA LYS A 234 -6.09 9.16 16.59
C LYS A 234 -6.87 10.44 16.86
N ALA A 235 -6.61 11.03 18.02
CA ALA A 235 -7.22 12.31 18.41
C ALA A 235 -6.89 13.46 17.44
N SER A 236 -5.65 13.49 16.92
CA SER A 236 -5.21 14.50 15.94
C SER A 236 -5.99 14.49 14.63
N LEU A 237 -6.74 13.42 14.35
CA LEU A 237 -7.55 13.24 13.15
C LEU A 237 -9.05 13.42 13.40
N TRP A 238 -9.44 13.78 14.64
CA TRP A 238 -10.83 13.99 15.02
C TRP A 238 -11.55 14.99 14.12
N TYR A 239 -10.85 16.03 13.67
CA TYR A 239 -11.43 17.08 12.80
C TYR A 239 -12.12 16.54 11.54
N MET A 240 -11.78 15.33 11.11
CA MET A 240 -12.43 14.67 9.96
C MET A 240 -13.82 14.12 10.30
N MET A 241 -14.07 13.83 11.59
CA MET A 241 -15.34 13.30 12.09
C MET A 241 -16.21 14.35 12.78
N ASP A 242 -15.61 15.45 13.21
CA ASP A 242 -16.23 16.46 14.05
C ASP A 242 -17.51 17.04 13.45
N GLY A 243 -17.52 17.32 12.15
CA GLY A 243 -18.69 17.83 11.45
C GLY A 243 -19.88 16.86 11.55
N LEU A 244 -19.67 15.60 11.24
CA LEU A 244 -20.70 14.57 11.29
C LEU A 244 -21.14 14.29 12.73
N TRP A 245 -20.18 14.28 13.68
CA TRP A 245 -20.49 14.15 15.11
C TRP A 245 -21.41 15.27 15.58
N ASN A 246 -21.11 16.51 15.22
CA ASN A 246 -21.95 17.68 15.53
C ASN A 246 -23.38 17.56 14.96
N GLU A 247 -23.52 17.00 13.76
CA GLU A 247 -24.83 16.77 13.16
C GLU A 247 -25.65 15.73 13.94
N TYR A 248 -25.01 14.63 14.35
CA TYR A 248 -25.69 13.62 15.15
C TYR A 248 -25.99 14.08 16.57
N ASN A 249 -25.05 14.77 17.21
CA ASN A 249 -25.19 15.23 18.60
C ASN A 249 -26.31 16.29 18.81
N LYS A 250 -26.77 16.95 17.73
CA LYS A 250 -27.89 17.88 17.75
C LYS A 250 -29.26 17.19 17.71
N LYS A 251 -29.31 15.92 17.33
CA LYS A 251 -30.57 15.18 17.17
C LYS A 251 -31.02 14.63 18.52
N GLN A 252 -32.29 14.86 18.88
CA GLN A 252 -32.85 14.43 20.19
C GLN A 252 -33.13 12.91 20.27
N ASP A 253 -33.26 12.27 19.12
CA ASP A 253 -33.54 10.84 18.97
C ASP A 253 -32.29 10.01 18.68
N VAL A 254 -31.10 10.60 18.88
CA VAL A 254 -29.82 9.93 18.67
C VAL A 254 -28.95 9.98 19.92
N GLU A 255 -28.50 8.81 20.37
CA GLU A 255 -27.46 8.67 21.38
C GLU A 255 -26.10 8.54 20.66
N VAL A 256 -25.18 9.47 20.92
CA VAL A 256 -23.87 9.50 20.31
C VAL A 256 -22.80 9.13 21.32
N LYS A 257 -21.97 8.14 20.99
CA LYS A 257 -20.81 7.74 21.79
C LYS A 257 -19.53 7.95 20.97
N VAL A 258 -18.45 8.30 21.67
CA VAL A 258 -17.10 8.37 21.08
C VAL A 258 -16.19 7.41 21.83
N VAL A 259 -15.72 6.40 21.14
CA VAL A 259 -14.91 5.30 21.68
C VAL A 259 -13.61 5.22 20.90
N PRO A 260 -12.53 5.92 21.31
CA PRO A 260 -11.23 5.77 20.69
C PRO A 260 -10.76 4.33 20.74
N VAL A 261 -10.28 3.82 19.60
CA VAL A 261 -9.83 2.43 19.51
C VAL A 261 -8.32 2.35 19.59
N PRO A 262 -7.77 1.29 20.19
CA PRO A 262 -6.32 1.10 20.25
C PRO A 262 -5.74 0.84 18.85
N TYR A 263 -4.62 1.46 18.59
CA TYR A 263 -3.87 1.28 17.36
C TYR A 263 -2.43 0.87 17.65
N TYR A 264 -1.79 0.25 16.67
CA TYR A 264 -0.47 -0.34 16.82
C TYR A 264 0.42 0.14 15.70
N TYR A 265 1.67 0.50 16.03
CA TYR A 265 2.74 0.59 15.06
C TYR A 265 3.46 -0.75 15.00
N LYS A 266 3.61 -1.27 13.79
CA LYS A 266 4.41 -2.47 13.54
C LYS A 266 5.87 -2.07 13.42
N ASN A 267 6.72 -2.61 14.28
CA ASN A 267 8.15 -2.47 14.12
C ASN A 267 8.70 -3.42 13.06
N TYR A 268 9.99 -3.30 12.76
CA TYR A 268 10.66 -4.14 11.75
C TYR A 268 10.56 -5.66 12.05
N ASP A 269 10.47 -6.04 13.32
CA ASP A 269 10.35 -7.43 13.76
C ASP A 269 8.90 -7.95 13.73
N GLY A 270 7.95 -7.13 13.28
CA GLY A 270 6.52 -7.47 13.24
C GLY A 270 5.83 -7.42 14.61
N ASN A 271 6.53 -7.00 15.66
CA ASN A 271 5.92 -6.73 16.96
C ASN A 271 5.16 -5.42 16.89
N ALA A 272 3.99 -5.38 17.50
CA ALA A 272 3.15 -4.20 17.55
C ALA A 272 3.19 -3.57 18.94
N GLU A 273 3.44 -2.28 19.00
CA GLU A 273 3.35 -1.48 20.20
C GLU A 273 1.99 -0.78 20.24
N GLU A 274 1.26 -0.98 21.33
CA GLU A 274 -0.09 -0.44 21.50
C GLU A 274 -0.06 1.05 21.87
N TYR A 275 -0.86 1.81 21.18
CA TYR A 275 -1.12 3.22 21.46
C TYR A 275 -2.62 3.45 21.59
N ILE A 276 -2.99 4.37 22.46
CA ILE A 276 -4.35 4.88 22.57
C ILE A 276 -4.32 6.36 22.92
N ASP A 277 -5.02 7.15 22.11
CA ASP A 277 -5.18 8.57 22.37
C ASP A 277 -6.47 8.79 23.16
N THR A 278 -6.37 9.21 24.42
CA THR A 278 -7.53 9.55 25.25
C THR A 278 -7.55 11.02 25.66
N ASP A 279 -6.39 11.63 25.81
CA ASP A 279 -6.24 12.93 26.47
C ASP A 279 -6.16 14.12 25.51
N SER A 280 -6.18 13.87 24.20
CA SER A 280 -5.96 14.90 23.17
C SER A 280 -7.22 15.26 22.37
N TYR A 281 -8.39 14.76 22.80
CA TYR A 281 -9.66 15.13 22.17
C TYR A 281 -10.16 16.48 22.71
N PRO A 282 -11.00 17.21 21.95
CA PRO A 282 -11.59 18.44 22.43
C PRO A 282 -12.44 18.23 23.70
N ASP A 283 -12.42 19.19 24.64
CA ASP A 283 -13.11 19.12 25.92
C ASP A 283 -14.64 18.93 25.81
N TYR A 284 -15.25 19.25 24.66
CA TYR A 284 -16.70 19.07 24.45
C TYR A 284 -17.07 17.62 24.09
N ILE A 285 -16.11 16.71 23.97
CA ILE A 285 -16.36 15.32 23.65
C ILE A 285 -16.23 14.47 24.90
N ASN A 286 -17.29 13.74 25.21
CA ASN A 286 -17.24 12.72 26.25
C ASN A 286 -16.73 11.41 25.66
N ILE A 287 -15.52 11.02 26.02
CA ILE A 287 -14.85 9.79 25.57
C ILE A 287 -15.21 8.64 26.50
N ILE A 288 -15.55 7.52 25.92
CA ILE A 288 -15.76 6.25 26.62
C ILE A 288 -14.54 5.35 26.31
N SER A 289 -13.98 4.75 27.36
CA SER A 289 -12.89 3.79 27.19
C SER A 289 -13.33 2.57 26.39
N TYR A 290 -12.52 2.16 25.41
CA TYR A 290 -12.77 0.92 24.66
C TYR A 290 -12.82 -0.33 25.57
N LYS A 291 -12.23 -0.28 26.75
CA LYS A 291 -12.29 -1.35 27.77
C LYS A 291 -13.63 -1.42 28.51
N GLU A 292 -14.37 -0.33 28.48
CA GLU A 292 -15.65 -0.18 29.17
C GLU A 292 -16.85 -0.26 28.22
N TYR A 293 -16.59 -0.27 26.90
CA TYR A 293 -17.62 -0.31 25.88
C TYR A 293 -17.60 -1.61 25.09
N ASP A 294 -18.66 -2.38 25.18
CA ASP A 294 -18.84 -3.59 24.37
C ASP A 294 -19.86 -3.35 23.25
N TYR A 295 -19.34 -3.09 22.04
CA TYR A 295 -20.18 -2.91 20.86
C TYR A 295 -20.90 -4.19 20.44
N LYS A 296 -20.41 -5.39 20.84
CA LYS A 296 -21.03 -6.67 20.53
C LYS A 296 -22.31 -6.91 21.35
N GLU A 297 -22.35 -6.32 22.56
CA GLU A 297 -23.55 -6.31 23.42
C GLU A 297 -24.46 -5.11 23.12
N ASP A 298 -23.88 -3.91 22.92
CA ASP A 298 -24.65 -2.68 22.67
C ASP A 298 -25.34 -2.68 21.30
N MET A 299 -24.74 -3.37 20.29
CA MET A 299 -25.24 -3.50 18.92
C MET A 299 -25.70 -2.15 18.34
N PRO A 300 -24.80 -1.16 18.18
CA PRO A 300 -25.19 0.17 17.73
C PRO A 300 -25.80 0.13 16.32
N ASP A 301 -26.69 1.09 16.04
CA ASP A 301 -27.33 1.20 14.74
C ASP A 301 -26.34 1.68 13.67
N GLU A 302 -25.35 2.48 14.08
CA GLU A 302 -24.30 2.92 13.18
C GLU A 302 -22.95 2.98 13.91
N ILE A 303 -21.91 2.44 13.28
CA ILE A 303 -20.51 2.60 13.67
C ILE A 303 -19.79 3.42 12.59
N ILE A 304 -19.03 4.42 13.02
CA ILE A 304 -18.25 5.30 12.14
C ILE A 304 -16.76 5.11 12.42
N ILE A 305 -16.00 4.71 11.41
CA ILE A 305 -14.57 4.40 11.50
C ILE A 305 -13.71 5.30 10.63
N GLN A 306 -12.42 5.40 10.95
CA GLN A 306 -11.42 6.14 10.18
C GLN A 306 -10.32 5.26 9.57
N ASN A 307 -10.05 4.09 10.14
CA ASN A 307 -8.98 3.22 9.68
C ASN A 307 -9.48 2.32 8.53
N PRO A 308 -8.89 2.42 7.32
CA PRO A 308 -9.33 1.60 6.19
C PRO A 308 -8.64 0.24 6.11
N TYR A 309 -7.53 0.05 6.81
CA TYR A 309 -6.56 -0.98 6.48
C TYR A 309 -6.82 -2.35 7.09
N ASP A 310 -7.53 -2.41 8.22
CA ASP A 310 -7.59 -3.62 9.05
C ASP A 310 -6.15 -4.13 9.30
N GLY A 311 -5.82 -5.36 8.94
CA GLY A 311 -4.48 -5.91 9.03
C GLY A 311 -3.56 -5.63 7.83
N ASN A 312 -4.06 -4.95 6.79
CA ASN A 312 -3.39 -4.83 5.48
C ASN A 312 -2.37 -3.67 5.38
N ASN A 313 -2.11 -2.94 6.45
CA ASN A 313 -1.08 -1.90 6.46
C ASN A 313 0.20 -2.41 7.13
N MET A 314 1.34 -2.19 6.47
CA MET A 314 2.65 -2.62 6.97
C MET A 314 3.14 -1.80 8.17
N ALA A 315 2.78 -0.51 8.22
CA ALA A 315 3.26 0.42 9.24
C ALA A 315 2.40 0.41 10.51
N GLY A 316 1.08 0.16 10.38
CA GLY A 316 0.18 0.25 11.50
C GLY A 316 -1.14 -0.46 11.29
N THR A 317 -1.83 -0.74 12.39
CA THR A 317 -3.15 -1.37 12.38
C THR A 317 -3.94 -0.92 13.62
N VAL A 318 -5.25 -1.12 13.62
CA VAL A 318 -6.05 -1.14 14.84
C VAL A 318 -6.14 -2.56 15.40
N HIS A 319 -6.62 -2.72 16.63
CA HIS A 319 -6.82 -4.06 17.17
C HIS A 319 -7.83 -4.87 16.32
N PRO A 320 -7.64 -6.18 16.11
CA PRO A 320 -8.50 -7.01 15.25
C PRO A 320 -9.99 -6.97 15.58
N ASP A 321 -10.36 -6.73 16.85
CA ASP A 321 -11.75 -6.53 17.23
C ASP A 321 -12.38 -5.28 16.58
N TYR A 322 -11.58 -4.32 16.16
CA TYR A 322 -12.02 -3.07 15.51
C TYR A 322 -11.75 -3.04 14.00
N TYR A 323 -11.46 -4.18 13.39
CA TYR A 323 -11.42 -4.30 11.94
C TYR A 323 -12.79 -4.03 11.33
N ALA A 324 -12.82 -3.34 10.18
CA ALA A 324 -14.05 -3.07 9.45
C ALA A 324 -14.86 -4.35 9.21
N LYS A 325 -14.19 -5.43 8.81
CA LYS A 325 -14.77 -6.77 8.65
C LYS A 325 -15.47 -7.27 9.91
N THR A 326 -14.88 -7.06 11.07
CA THR A 326 -15.43 -7.47 12.36
C THR A 326 -16.61 -6.60 12.77
N LEU A 327 -16.44 -5.27 12.71
CA LEU A 327 -17.45 -4.31 13.13
C LEU A 327 -18.73 -4.41 12.29
N ALA A 328 -18.62 -4.69 10.98
CA ALA A 328 -19.76 -4.86 10.10
C ALA A 328 -20.75 -5.94 10.55
N LEU A 329 -20.32 -6.90 11.38
CA LEU A 329 -21.19 -7.94 11.96
C LEU A 329 -22.06 -7.46 13.12
N TYR A 330 -21.73 -6.34 13.75
CA TYR A 330 -22.33 -5.89 15.02
C TYR A 330 -22.98 -4.53 14.93
N THR A 331 -23.16 -3.98 13.74
CA THR A 331 -23.89 -2.73 13.49
C THR A 331 -24.82 -2.91 12.31
N ASP A 332 -25.89 -2.11 12.25
CA ASP A 332 -26.79 -2.10 11.09
C ASP A 332 -26.16 -1.33 9.92
N LYS A 333 -25.31 -0.35 10.22
CA LYS A 333 -24.60 0.45 9.23
C LYS A 333 -23.16 0.72 9.68
N LEU A 334 -22.19 0.37 8.83
CA LEU A 334 -20.79 0.74 9.00
C LEU A 334 -20.46 1.90 8.05
N THR A 335 -20.05 3.03 8.59
CA THR A 335 -19.65 4.22 7.83
C THR A 335 -18.14 4.43 7.94
N TYR A 336 -17.46 4.60 6.82
CA TYR A 336 -16.04 4.92 6.78
C TYR A 336 -15.82 6.37 6.35
N ILE A 337 -15.02 7.10 7.11
CA ILE A 337 -14.54 8.44 6.80
C ILE A 337 -13.02 8.37 6.71
N PRO A 338 -12.39 8.71 5.58
CA PRO A 338 -10.93 8.74 5.47
C PRO A 338 -10.29 9.61 6.55
N TYR A 339 -9.19 9.13 7.12
CA TYR A 339 -8.45 9.83 8.18
C TYR A 339 -7.55 10.95 7.64
N PHE A 340 -7.50 11.13 6.32
CA PHE A 340 -6.70 12.14 5.66
C PHE A 340 -7.49 12.82 4.55
N LYS A 341 -7.16 14.08 4.29
CA LYS A 341 -7.64 14.83 3.14
C LYS A 341 -6.49 14.96 2.16
N THR A 342 -6.74 14.60 0.92
CA THR A 342 -5.80 14.85 -0.19
C THR A 342 -6.17 16.15 -0.92
N ASP A 343 -5.23 16.70 -1.68
CA ASP A 343 -5.60 17.62 -2.73
C ASP A 343 -6.52 16.94 -3.74
N GLU A 344 -7.34 17.71 -4.45
CA GLU A 344 -8.14 17.17 -5.54
C GLU A 344 -7.18 16.58 -6.60
N ILE A 345 -7.39 15.31 -6.92
CA ILE A 345 -6.56 14.63 -7.90
C ILE A 345 -7.10 14.97 -9.29
N ASP A 346 -6.23 15.48 -10.16
CA ASP A 346 -6.55 15.66 -11.58
C ASP A 346 -6.75 14.26 -12.22
N GLU A 347 -7.80 14.11 -13.02
CA GLU A 347 -8.13 12.85 -13.68
C GLU A 347 -7.01 12.33 -14.61
N ASN A 348 -6.13 13.23 -15.07
CA ASN A 348 -4.98 12.92 -15.91
C ASN A 348 -3.70 12.67 -15.11
N ASP A 349 -3.69 12.92 -13.79
CA ASP A 349 -2.55 12.55 -12.93
C ASP A 349 -2.54 11.04 -12.66
N MET A 350 -1.99 10.31 -13.61
CA MET A 350 -1.89 8.85 -13.53
C MET A 350 -1.05 8.37 -12.34
N ARG A 351 -0.10 9.18 -11.84
CA ARG A 351 0.71 8.82 -10.67
C ARG A 351 -0.14 8.91 -9.40
N ALA A 352 -0.82 10.02 -9.20
CA ALA A 352 -1.73 10.19 -8.07
C ALA A 352 -2.87 9.14 -8.13
N TYR A 353 -3.46 8.92 -9.30
CA TYR A 353 -4.47 7.90 -9.51
C TYR A 353 -3.97 6.48 -9.17
N ARG A 354 -2.75 6.11 -9.56
CA ARG A 354 -2.17 4.80 -9.21
C ARG A 354 -1.99 4.66 -7.71
N SER A 355 -1.50 5.69 -7.02
CA SER A 355 -1.28 5.65 -5.57
C SER A 355 -2.56 5.49 -4.75
N MET A 356 -3.74 5.81 -5.32
CA MET A 356 -5.03 5.58 -4.68
C MET A 356 -5.28 4.11 -4.30
N TYR A 357 -4.63 3.17 -5.00
CA TYR A 357 -4.71 1.75 -4.66
C TYR A 357 -4.44 1.49 -3.17
N ALA A 358 -3.43 2.14 -2.61
CA ALA A 358 -2.98 1.92 -1.23
C ALA A 358 -4.03 2.25 -0.15
N TYR A 359 -5.10 2.98 -0.48
CA TYR A 359 -6.12 3.37 0.51
C TYR A 359 -7.57 3.18 0.02
N VAL A 360 -7.81 3.12 -1.29
CA VAL A 360 -9.18 2.95 -1.83
C VAL A 360 -9.61 1.49 -1.85
N THR A 361 -8.70 0.56 -2.14
CA THR A 361 -9.02 -0.88 -2.24
C THR A 361 -8.88 -1.62 -0.90
N MET A 362 -9.00 -0.89 0.21
CA MET A 362 -8.79 -1.41 1.55
C MET A 362 -10.08 -1.88 2.24
N PRO A 363 -9.98 -2.77 3.23
CA PRO A 363 -11.14 -3.35 3.91
C PRO A 363 -12.15 -2.32 4.43
N GLY A 364 -11.70 -1.20 5.01
CA GLY A 364 -12.59 -0.16 5.51
C GLY A 364 -13.49 0.44 4.44
N VAL A 365 -13.00 0.56 3.19
CA VAL A 365 -13.81 1.00 2.04
C VAL A 365 -14.73 -0.12 1.57
N ILE A 366 -14.23 -1.36 1.52
CA ILE A 366 -14.94 -2.51 0.95
C ILE A 366 -16.07 -2.98 1.88
N TYR A 367 -15.81 -3.10 3.18
CA TYR A 367 -16.80 -3.60 4.16
C TYR A 367 -17.75 -2.53 4.68
N ALA A 368 -17.48 -1.23 4.50
CA ALA A 368 -18.41 -0.18 4.85
C ALA A 368 -19.69 -0.24 4.02
N ASP A 369 -20.80 0.16 4.59
CA ASP A 369 -22.07 0.38 3.88
C ASP A 369 -22.09 1.77 3.23
N GLU A 370 -21.39 2.72 3.85
CA GLU A 370 -21.22 4.07 3.33
C GLU A 370 -19.77 4.54 3.49
N VAL A 371 -19.26 5.19 2.46
CA VAL A 371 -17.92 5.82 2.45
C VAL A 371 -18.11 7.30 2.13
N ILE A 372 -17.73 8.18 3.05
CA ILE A 372 -17.87 9.63 2.87
C ILE A 372 -16.51 10.18 2.45
N VAL A 373 -16.43 10.72 1.23
CA VAL A 373 -15.22 11.35 0.70
C VAL A 373 -15.41 12.85 0.53
N GLN A 374 -14.30 13.57 0.34
CA GLN A 374 -14.22 15.03 0.43
C GLN A 374 -15.00 15.80 -0.66
N SER A 375 -15.23 15.19 -1.82
CA SER A 375 -15.89 15.84 -2.95
C SER A 375 -16.52 14.84 -3.91
N GLU A 376 -17.40 15.31 -4.82
CA GLU A 376 -17.97 14.48 -5.85
C GLU A 376 -16.91 14.02 -6.86
N ALA A 377 -15.92 14.87 -7.18
CA ALA A 377 -14.80 14.48 -8.03
C ALA A 377 -14.00 13.33 -7.41
N MET A 378 -13.75 13.39 -6.11
CA MET A 378 -13.08 12.28 -5.40
C MET A 378 -13.93 11.02 -5.38
N LYS A 379 -15.26 11.12 -5.25
CA LYS A 379 -16.17 9.96 -5.38
C LYS A 379 -16.01 9.28 -6.73
N GLU A 380 -16.03 10.04 -7.83
CA GLU A 380 -15.86 9.49 -9.18
C GLU A 380 -14.55 8.71 -9.30
N LEU A 381 -13.45 9.25 -8.75
CA LEU A 381 -12.14 8.59 -8.74
C LEU A 381 -12.14 7.31 -7.88
N TYR A 382 -12.79 7.32 -6.72
CA TYR A 382 -12.91 6.12 -5.88
C TYR A 382 -13.71 5.03 -6.62
N VAL A 383 -14.86 5.40 -7.19
CA VAL A 383 -15.69 4.46 -7.96
C VAL A 383 -14.91 3.89 -9.14
N LYS A 384 -14.22 4.76 -9.91
CA LYS A 384 -13.37 4.33 -11.03
C LYS A 384 -12.28 3.37 -10.55
N LYS A 385 -11.55 3.73 -9.48
CA LYS A 385 -10.47 2.91 -8.94
C LYS A 385 -10.93 1.53 -8.48
N LEU A 386 -12.04 1.46 -7.79
CA LEU A 386 -12.63 0.20 -7.32
C LEU A 386 -13.16 -0.63 -8.50
N THR A 387 -13.76 0.01 -9.50
CA THR A 387 -14.22 -0.66 -10.72
C THR A 387 -13.04 -1.21 -11.52
N ASP A 388 -11.98 -0.41 -11.72
CA ASP A 388 -10.76 -0.87 -12.41
C ASP A 388 -10.09 -2.06 -11.70
N PHE A 389 -10.26 -2.14 -10.37
CA PHE A 389 -9.63 -3.17 -9.55
C PHE A 389 -10.49 -4.44 -9.43
N PHE A 390 -11.82 -4.30 -9.28
CA PHE A 390 -12.72 -5.41 -8.98
C PHE A 390 -13.63 -5.83 -10.15
N GLY A 391 -13.58 -5.12 -11.26
CA GLY A 391 -14.35 -5.38 -12.47
C GLY A 391 -15.61 -4.52 -12.63
N ASP A 392 -16.08 -4.42 -13.87
CA ASP A 392 -17.19 -3.53 -14.26
C ASP A 392 -18.52 -3.87 -13.57
N GLU A 393 -18.73 -5.14 -13.23
CA GLU A 393 -19.94 -5.61 -12.53
C GLU A 393 -20.06 -5.04 -11.11
N SER A 394 -18.98 -4.54 -10.53
CA SER A 394 -18.95 -3.94 -9.19
C SER A 394 -19.32 -2.45 -9.16
N LYS A 395 -19.35 -1.77 -10.32
CA LYS A 395 -19.48 -0.31 -10.44
C LYS A 395 -20.73 0.24 -9.75
N GLU A 396 -21.87 -0.41 -9.91
CA GLU A 396 -23.13 0.06 -9.32
C GLU A 396 -23.08 0.04 -7.79
N GLU A 397 -22.46 -0.99 -7.20
CA GLU A 397 -22.28 -1.10 -5.76
C GLU A 397 -21.44 0.05 -5.23
N TRP A 398 -20.34 0.39 -5.89
CA TRP A 398 -19.48 1.49 -5.48
C TRP A 398 -20.15 2.85 -5.62
N ASN A 399 -20.92 3.07 -6.68
CA ASN A 399 -21.69 4.30 -6.85
C ASN A 399 -22.72 4.53 -5.74
N LEU A 400 -23.36 3.46 -5.26
CA LEU A 400 -24.33 3.55 -4.16
C LEU A 400 -23.65 3.79 -2.81
N LYS A 401 -22.51 3.16 -2.59
CA LYS A 401 -21.77 3.18 -1.33
C LYS A 401 -21.01 4.48 -1.08
N ILE A 402 -20.40 5.08 -2.10
CA ILE A 402 -19.50 6.22 -1.94
C ILE A 402 -20.27 7.53 -2.10
N GLN A 403 -20.07 8.45 -1.15
CA GLN A 403 -20.74 9.76 -1.09
C GLN A 403 -19.70 10.88 -1.12
N GLY A 404 -19.88 11.85 -2.04
CA GLY A 404 -18.96 12.95 -2.30
C GLY A 404 -19.36 14.29 -1.71
N TYR A 405 -20.15 14.33 -0.64
CA TYR A 405 -20.65 15.57 -0.08
C TYR A 405 -19.73 16.23 0.96
N GLY A 406 -18.55 15.68 1.12
CA GLY A 406 -17.53 16.28 1.99
C GLY A 406 -17.74 16.01 3.48
N TYR A 407 -16.77 16.47 4.24
CA TYR A 407 -16.78 16.41 5.70
C TYR A 407 -17.44 17.71 6.23
N LYS A 408 -18.75 17.74 6.26
CA LYS A 408 -19.49 18.92 6.74
C LYS A 408 -19.48 19.00 8.24
#